data_92cefb4a897d0710a2a8e200f9f2fb20
#
_entry.id   92cefb4a897d0710a2a8e200f9f2fb20
#
_cell.length_a   1.000
_cell.length_b   1.000
_cell.length_c   1.000
_cell.angle_alpha   90.00
_cell.angle_beta   90.00
_cell.angle_gamma   90.00
#
_symmetry.space_group_name_H-M   'P 1'
#
loop_
_entity.id
_entity.type
_entity.pdbx_description
1 polymer ?
#
loop_
_entity_poly.entity_id
_entity_poly.type
_entity_poly.pdbx_seq_one_letter_code
_entity_poly.pdbx_strand_id
1 'polypeptide(L)'
;MLARYDARFYIEFYKLRCTLWNCFYISTFLHIIFTLQELGKVRKAGEKNLLSSYHDSWKQFSRGIDYLHKLYLYLNTQHIKKQKLSDAELTYGSLSVEATEQMKEIGELGLHIWKTQMIEPLEKDLVGQLLEGIKYDRKGGAAGGSHFQSDSTIYGVIQSLVSVEEYKKKGNLDLYEEIFEKPFLAATGEYYREEAAKLLGEGDISHYMERVIMKIEAEDVRSRKFLYPSSYQKVTAECEQRMVGDHLTYLHSECKPMVSGERRADLGNLYRQESLLC
;
A
#
# COMPACT_ATOMS: atom_id res chain seq x y z
N MET A 1 20.84 -46.21 36.27
CA MET A 1 21.34 -44.82 36.44
C MET A 1 21.00 -43.88 35.26
N LEU A 2 20.66 -44.39 34.08
CA LEU A 2 20.32 -43.59 32.89
C LEU A 2 18.89 -42.99 32.88
N ALA A 3 17.94 -43.57 33.60
CA ALA A 3 16.56 -43.10 33.63
C ALA A 3 16.28 -41.84 34.49
N ARG A 4 17.22 -41.43 35.34
CA ARG A 4 17.07 -40.22 36.20
C ARG A 4 17.57 -38.93 35.53
N TYR A 5 18.36 -39.04 34.47
CA TYR A 5 18.82 -37.85 33.70
C TYR A 5 17.75 -37.30 32.78
N ASP A 6 16.88 -38.15 32.29
CA ASP A 6 15.81 -37.77 31.33
C ASP A 6 14.70 -36.92 31.96
N ALA A 7 14.32 -37.23 33.20
CA ALA A 7 13.23 -36.50 33.87
C ALA A 7 13.59 -35.06 34.27
N ARG A 8 14.86 -34.80 34.67
CA ARG A 8 15.32 -33.43 34.99
C ARG A 8 15.46 -32.58 33.73
N PHE A 9 15.93 -33.17 32.64
CA PHE A 9 16.02 -32.51 31.34
C PHE A 9 14.63 -32.15 30.83
N TYR A 10 13.65 -33.04 30.95
CA TYR A 10 12.24 -32.79 30.59
C TYR A 10 11.60 -31.69 31.45
N ILE A 11 11.89 -31.68 32.76
CA ILE A 11 11.32 -30.64 33.65
C ILE A 11 11.95 -29.27 33.40
N GLU A 12 13.25 -29.19 33.16
CA GLU A 12 13.91 -27.93 32.77
C GLU A 12 13.47 -27.48 31.40
N PHE A 13 13.30 -28.39 30.44
CA PHE A 13 12.78 -28.09 29.12
C PHE A 13 11.32 -27.60 29.19
N TYR A 14 10.49 -28.18 30.04
CA TYR A 14 9.13 -27.74 30.31
C TYR A 14 9.07 -26.35 30.99
N LYS A 15 9.96 -26.10 31.93
CA LYS A 15 10.11 -24.78 32.60
C LYS A 15 10.59 -23.71 31.62
N LEU A 16 11.56 -24.00 30.76
CA LEU A 16 12.01 -23.12 29.69
C LEU A 16 10.88 -22.86 28.68
N ARG A 17 10.12 -23.88 28.33
CA ARG A 17 8.96 -23.76 27.44
C ARG A 17 7.87 -22.87 28.05
N CYS A 18 7.53 -23.04 29.31
CA CYS A 18 6.57 -22.18 30.00
C CYS A 18 7.07 -20.73 30.15
N THR A 19 8.38 -20.52 30.43
CA THR A 19 8.97 -19.17 30.51
C THR A 19 9.03 -18.50 29.11
N LEU A 20 9.34 -19.23 28.06
CA LEU A 20 9.35 -18.71 26.69
C LEU A 20 7.91 -18.36 26.23
N TRP A 21 6.92 -19.19 26.56
CA TRP A 21 5.51 -18.88 26.31
C TRP A 21 5.03 -17.65 27.08
N ASN A 22 5.41 -17.52 28.36
CA ASN A 22 5.09 -16.32 29.13
C ASN A 22 5.78 -15.08 28.58
N CYS A 23 7.04 -15.15 28.14
CA CYS A 23 7.73 -14.05 27.47
C CYS A 23 7.05 -13.70 26.13
N PHE A 24 6.56 -14.69 25.39
CA PHE A 24 5.83 -14.49 24.15
C PHE A 24 4.49 -13.76 24.40
N TYR A 25 3.71 -14.21 25.39
CA TYR A 25 2.47 -13.54 25.79
C TYR A 25 2.70 -12.13 26.30
N ILE A 26 3.71 -11.90 27.10
CA ILE A 26 4.07 -10.58 27.63
C ILE A 26 4.51 -9.66 26.48
N SER A 27 5.33 -10.14 25.56
CA SER A 27 5.76 -9.37 24.38
C SER A 27 4.59 -8.97 23.49
N THR A 28 3.68 -9.91 23.21
CA THR A 28 2.47 -9.67 22.42
C THR A 28 1.55 -8.66 23.12
N PHE A 29 1.36 -8.82 24.43
CA PHE A 29 0.53 -7.91 25.22
C PHE A 29 1.10 -6.49 25.27
N LEU A 30 2.42 -6.35 25.47
CA LEU A 30 3.10 -5.05 25.41
C LEU A 30 2.98 -4.40 24.03
N HIS A 31 3.03 -5.20 22.96
CA HIS A 31 2.84 -4.70 21.61
C HIS A 31 1.42 -4.20 21.34
N ILE A 32 0.41 -4.91 21.83
CA ILE A 32 -0.99 -4.46 21.76
C ILE A 32 -1.15 -3.15 22.51
N ILE A 33 -0.64 -3.05 23.73
CA ILE A 33 -0.71 -1.82 24.53
C ILE A 33 -0.03 -0.66 23.80
N PHE A 34 1.18 -0.88 23.27
CA PHE A 34 1.91 0.14 22.51
C PHE A 34 1.09 0.61 21.31
N THR A 35 0.55 -0.32 20.52
CA THR A 35 -0.26 0.02 19.34
C THR A 35 -1.52 0.81 19.71
N LEU A 36 -2.19 0.44 20.80
CA LEU A 36 -3.36 1.19 21.29
C LEU A 36 -3.00 2.59 21.79
N GLN A 37 -1.84 2.76 22.42
CA GLN A 37 -1.35 4.09 22.82
C GLN A 37 -1.01 4.95 21.62
N GLU A 38 -0.35 4.38 20.60
CA GLU A 38 -0.04 5.09 19.35
C GLU A 38 -1.30 5.44 18.58
N LEU A 39 -2.29 4.56 18.49
CA LEU A 39 -3.60 4.87 17.91
C LEU A 39 -4.26 6.06 18.60
N GLY A 40 -4.18 6.11 19.94
CA GLY A 40 -4.68 7.25 20.71
C GLY A 40 -3.97 8.56 20.38
N LYS A 41 -2.65 8.54 20.14
CA LYS A 41 -1.87 9.71 19.71
C LYS A 41 -2.23 10.14 18.30
N VAL A 42 -2.29 9.20 17.35
CA VAL A 42 -2.62 9.45 15.95
C VAL A 42 -4.02 10.08 15.83
N ARG A 43 -5.01 9.53 16.54
CA ARG A 43 -6.37 10.12 16.57
C ARG A 43 -6.43 11.53 17.19
N LYS A 44 -5.61 11.78 18.21
CA LYS A 44 -5.54 13.13 18.86
C LYS A 44 -4.80 14.16 18.01
N ALA A 45 -3.94 13.74 17.07
CA ALA A 45 -3.20 14.64 16.21
C ALA A 45 -4.11 15.45 15.26
N GLY A 46 -5.37 15.03 15.08
CA GLY A 46 -6.34 15.67 14.21
C GLY A 46 -6.03 15.44 12.72
N GLU A 47 -6.99 15.83 11.88
CA GLU A 47 -6.92 15.59 10.43
C GLU A 47 -5.64 16.11 9.79
N LYS A 48 -5.18 17.30 10.17
CA LYS A 48 -4.02 17.97 9.54
C LYS A 48 -2.69 17.23 9.74
N ASN A 49 -2.54 16.45 10.81
CA ASN A 49 -1.30 15.78 11.17
C ASN A 49 -1.42 14.24 11.16
N LEU A 50 -2.54 13.71 10.71
CA LEU A 50 -2.83 12.28 10.76
C LEU A 50 -1.76 11.46 10.04
N LEU A 51 -1.45 11.77 8.76
CA LEU A 51 -0.48 11.02 7.98
C LEU A 51 0.92 11.08 8.58
N SER A 52 1.34 12.25 9.08
CA SER A 52 2.65 12.40 9.71
C SER A 52 2.74 11.60 11.01
N SER A 53 1.75 11.73 11.88
CA SER A 53 1.68 10.95 13.12
C SER A 53 1.63 9.45 12.87
N TYR A 54 0.83 9.01 11.89
CA TYR A 54 0.77 7.61 11.50
C TYR A 54 2.13 7.11 10.98
N HIS A 55 2.77 7.88 10.09
CA HIS A 55 4.06 7.51 9.50
C HIS A 55 5.17 7.40 10.56
N ASP A 56 5.21 8.33 11.51
CA ASP A 56 6.19 8.31 12.59
C ASP A 56 5.95 7.11 13.53
N SER A 57 4.69 6.85 13.88
CA SER A 57 4.31 5.67 14.66
C SER A 57 4.65 4.38 13.92
N TRP A 58 4.41 4.32 12.60
CA TRP A 58 4.79 3.17 11.76
C TRP A 58 6.30 2.93 11.76
N LYS A 59 7.10 3.97 11.57
CA LYS A 59 8.58 3.86 11.60
C LYS A 59 9.09 3.29 12.92
N GLN A 60 8.52 3.75 14.03
CA GLN A 60 8.90 3.26 15.34
C GLN A 60 8.47 1.81 15.55
N PHE A 61 7.23 1.50 15.17
CA PHE A 61 6.65 0.18 15.31
C PHE A 61 7.38 -0.87 14.45
N SER A 62 7.60 -0.60 13.17
CA SER A 62 8.25 -1.52 12.24
C SER A 62 9.68 -1.85 12.67
N ARG A 63 10.45 -0.86 13.16
CA ARG A 63 11.77 -1.10 13.74
C ARG A 63 11.71 -2.00 14.98
N GLY A 64 10.71 -1.79 15.83
CA GLY A 64 10.48 -2.63 17.02
C GLY A 64 10.17 -4.08 16.64
N ILE A 65 9.32 -4.28 15.63
CA ILE A 65 8.99 -5.62 15.10
C ILE A 65 10.20 -6.32 14.51
N ASP A 66 11.01 -5.64 13.71
CA ASP A 66 12.25 -6.20 13.15
C ASP A 66 13.22 -6.62 14.24
N TYR A 67 13.35 -5.82 15.29
CA TYR A 67 14.19 -6.14 16.43
C TYR A 67 13.68 -7.37 17.19
N LEU A 68 12.38 -7.43 17.46
CA LEU A 68 11.77 -8.58 18.12
C LEU A 68 11.85 -9.86 17.26
N HIS A 69 11.64 -9.74 15.96
CA HIS A 69 11.80 -10.87 15.04
C HIS A 69 13.21 -11.47 15.12
N LYS A 70 14.25 -10.64 15.15
CA LYS A 70 15.65 -11.06 15.29
C LYS A 70 15.93 -11.67 16.68
N LEU A 71 15.41 -11.05 17.74
CA LEU A 71 15.58 -11.52 19.10
C LEU A 71 14.95 -12.92 19.30
N TYR A 72 13.78 -13.14 18.74
CA TYR A 72 13.06 -14.41 18.85
C TYR A 72 13.26 -15.35 17.66
N LEU A 73 14.30 -15.14 16.85
CA LEU A 73 14.58 -15.97 15.65
C LEU A 73 14.68 -17.46 15.98
N TYR A 74 15.28 -17.81 17.13
CA TYR A 74 15.35 -19.20 17.59
C TYR A 74 13.96 -19.79 17.84
N LEU A 75 13.07 -19.06 18.50
CA LEU A 75 11.68 -19.48 18.75
C LEU A 75 10.91 -19.67 17.44
N ASN A 76 11.02 -18.72 16.53
CA ASN A 76 10.39 -18.78 15.22
C ASN A 76 10.84 -20.01 14.43
N THR A 77 12.16 -20.31 14.41
CA THR A 77 12.71 -21.40 13.60
C THR A 77 12.56 -22.77 14.26
N GLN A 78 12.78 -22.89 15.56
CA GLN A 78 12.82 -24.19 16.23
C GLN A 78 11.46 -24.64 16.76
N HIS A 79 10.54 -23.70 17.04
CA HIS A 79 9.22 -24.06 17.54
C HIS A 79 8.13 -23.80 16.48
N ILE A 80 7.95 -22.55 16.06
CA ILE A 80 6.83 -22.19 15.20
C ILE A 80 6.92 -22.88 13.84
N LYS A 81 8.07 -22.77 13.15
CA LYS A 81 8.24 -23.41 11.81
C LYS A 81 8.21 -24.93 11.88
N LYS A 82 8.86 -25.54 12.87
CA LYS A 82 8.84 -26.99 13.03
C LYS A 82 7.45 -27.53 13.36
N GLN A 83 6.68 -26.81 14.16
CA GLN A 83 5.33 -27.21 14.50
C GLN A 83 4.40 -27.11 13.30
N LYS A 84 4.53 -26.04 12.49
CA LYS A 84 3.81 -25.93 11.20
C LYS A 84 4.14 -27.08 10.23
N LEU A 85 5.40 -27.50 10.16
CA LEU A 85 5.82 -28.64 9.33
C LEU A 85 5.32 -29.98 9.87
N SER A 86 5.38 -30.19 11.19
CA SER A 86 4.88 -31.41 11.85
C SER A 86 3.38 -31.59 11.66
N ASP A 87 2.62 -30.49 11.77
CA ASP A 87 1.16 -30.53 11.58
C ASP A 87 0.80 -30.78 10.09
N ALA A 88 1.61 -30.31 9.15
CA ALA A 88 1.44 -30.62 7.73
C ALA A 88 1.73 -32.10 7.40
N GLU A 89 2.69 -32.72 8.09
CA GLU A 89 2.97 -34.17 8.00
C GLU A 89 1.92 -35.02 8.70
N LEU A 90 1.31 -34.52 9.80
CA LEU A 90 0.23 -35.21 10.54
C LEU A 90 -1.14 -35.07 9.85
N THR A 91 -1.29 -34.18 8.87
CA THR A 91 -2.56 -33.98 8.13
C THR A 91 -2.91 -35.16 7.20
N TYR A 92 -2.03 -36.17 7.08
CA TYR A 92 -2.44 -37.48 6.52
C TYR A 92 -3.36 -38.27 7.47
N GLY A 93 -3.63 -37.76 8.68
CA GLY A 93 -4.50 -38.34 9.68
C GLY A 93 -5.19 -37.27 10.52
N SER A 94 -6.29 -36.71 10.03
CA SER A 94 -7.42 -36.19 10.80
C SER A 94 -7.13 -35.36 12.04
N LEU A 95 -6.55 -34.15 11.92
CA LEU A 95 -6.74 -33.09 12.92
C LEU A 95 -6.63 -31.71 12.24
N SER A 96 -7.57 -30.84 12.58
CA SER A 96 -7.96 -29.60 11.93
C SER A 96 -6.82 -28.69 11.42
N VAL A 97 -6.84 -28.42 10.13
CA VAL A 97 -6.07 -27.39 9.41
C VAL A 97 -6.14 -26.00 10.09
N GLU A 98 -7.22 -25.73 10.82
CA GLU A 98 -7.45 -24.46 11.52
C GLU A 98 -6.45 -24.15 12.65
N ALA A 99 -5.92 -25.16 13.35
CA ALA A 99 -4.97 -24.93 14.45
C ALA A 99 -3.57 -24.52 13.94
N THR A 100 -3.16 -25.01 12.78
CA THR A 100 -1.85 -24.74 12.16
C THR A 100 -1.77 -23.35 11.52
N GLU A 101 -2.89 -22.85 10.98
CA GLU A 101 -2.98 -21.50 10.43
C GLU A 101 -2.93 -20.41 11.52
N GLN A 102 -3.27 -20.75 12.76
CA GLN A 102 -3.29 -19.80 13.87
C GLN A 102 -1.90 -19.45 14.43
N MET A 103 -0.87 -20.28 14.19
CA MET A 103 0.49 -19.99 14.67
C MET A 103 1.23 -19.04 13.74
N LYS A 104 1.25 -17.75 14.10
CA LYS A 104 2.01 -16.71 13.39
C LYS A 104 3.41 -16.55 13.97
N GLU A 105 4.40 -16.28 13.14
CA GLU A 105 5.70 -15.82 13.60
C GLU A 105 5.56 -14.47 14.32
N ILE A 106 6.50 -14.12 15.21
CA ILE A 106 6.39 -12.87 15.99
C ILE A 106 6.30 -11.64 15.11
N GLY A 107 7.07 -11.59 14.01
CA GLY A 107 6.98 -10.51 13.04
C GLY A 107 5.60 -10.45 12.34
N GLU A 108 5.10 -11.59 11.90
CA GLU A 108 3.77 -11.72 11.28
C GLU A 108 2.65 -11.31 12.25
N LEU A 109 2.74 -11.73 13.51
CA LEU A 109 1.79 -11.38 14.54
C LEU A 109 1.78 -9.87 14.83
N GLY A 110 2.96 -9.25 14.92
CA GLY A 110 3.08 -7.80 15.11
C GLY A 110 2.43 -7.02 13.96
N LEU A 111 2.73 -7.38 12.72
CA LEU A 111 2.13 -6.72 11.55
C LEU A 111 0.61 -6.94 11.46
N HIS A 112 0.13 -8.12 11.85
CA HIS A 112 -1.30 -8.38 11.96
C HIS A 112 -1.98 -7.48 13.01
N ILE A 113 -1.34 -7.28 14.17
CA ILE A 113 -1.83 -6.35 15.20
C ILE A 113 -1.88 -4.92 14.64
N TRP A 114 -0.85 -4.49 13.93
CA TRP A 114 -0.85 -3.18 13.29
C TRP A 114 -2.00 -3.02 12.29
N LYS A 115 -2.23 -4.01 11.43
CA LYS A 115 -3.34 -4.03 10.48
C LYS A 115 -4.67 -3.82 11.20
N THR A 116 -4.98 -4.69 12.17
CA THR A 116 -6.30 -4.71 12.84
C THR A 116 -6.53 -3.55 13.80
N GLN A 117 -5.49 -3.06 14.46
CA GLN A 117 -5.62 -2.04 15.50
C GLN A 117 -5.32 -0.63 14.99
N MET A 118 -4.59 -0.48 13.90
CA MET A 118 -4.18 0.83 13.38
C MET A 118 -4.75 1.12 11.98
N ILE A 119 -4.54 0.23 11.02
CA ILE A 119 -4.97 0.48 9.64
C ILE A 119 -6.49 0.42 9.51
N GLU A 120 -7.12 -0.68 9.88
CA GLU A 120 -8.57 -0.88 9.73
C GLU A 120 -9.40 0.23 10.41
N PRO A 121 -9.10 0.65 11.66
CA PRO A 121 -9.87 1.72 12.29
C PRO A 121 -9.66 3.11 11.72
N LEU A 122 -8.56 3.35 11.00
CA LEU A 122 -8.20 4.64 10.40
C LEU A 122 -8.31 4.65 8.88
N GLU A 123 -8.75 3.56 8.27
CA GLU A 123 -8.75 3.33 6.82
C GLU A 123 -9.30 4.53 6.03
N LYS A 124 -10.52 4.94 6.36
CA LYS A 124 -11.22 6.02 5.64
C LYS A 124 -10.48 7.36 5.73
N ASP A 125 -9.99 7.67 6.92
CA ASP A 125 -9.30 8.94 7.18
C ASP A 125 -7.92 8.96 6.50
N LEU A 126 -7.18 7.83 6.57
CA LEU A 126 -5.88 7.69 5.91
C LEU A 126 -6.02 7.79 4.40
N VAL A 127 -6.93 7.04 3.81
CA VAL A 127 -7.16 7.04 2.35
C VAL A 127 -7.64 8.42 1.90
N GLY A 128 -8.59 9.04 2.59
CA GLY A 128 -9.06 10.38 2.28
C GLY A 128 -7.92 11.39 2.21
N GLN A 129 -7.05 11.40 3.22
CA GLN A 129 -5.92 12.34 3.24
C GLN A 129 -4.82 12.02 2.23
N LEU A 130 -4.57 10.74 1.93
CA LEU A 130 -3.65 10.35 0.86
C LEU A 130 -4.16 10.86 -0.50
N LEU A 131 -5.44 10.65 -0.80
CA LEU A 131 -6.05 11.12 -2.04
C LEU A 131 -6.04 12.64 -2.16
N GLU A 132 -6.34 13.36 -1.08
CA GLU A 132 -6.25 14.82 -1.05
C GLU A 132 -4.82 15.32 -1.24
N GLY A 133 -3.84 14.68 -0.61
CA GLY A 133 -2.42 15.01 -0.77
C GLY A 133 -1.95 14.86 -2.23
N ILE A 134 -2.29 13.76 -2.89
CA ILE A 134 -1.93 13.53 -4.29
C ILE A 134 -2.72 14.48 -5.22
N LYS A 135 -4.00 14.73 -4.95
CA LYS A 135 -4.81 15.71 -5.69
C LYS A 135 -4.23 17.12 -5.59
N TYR A 136 -3.68 17.49 -4.45
CA TYR A 136 -2.99 18.77 -4.28
C TYR A 136 -1.71 18.86 -5.13
N ASP A 137 -0.90 17.80 -5.13
CA ASP A 137 0.29 17.72 -5.98
C ASP A 137 -0.06 17.84 -7.48
N ARG A 138 -1.18 17.23 -7.95
CA ARG A 138 -1.69 17.38 -9.32
C ARG A 138 -2.00 18.83 -9.69
N LYS A 139 -2.44 19.63 -8.74
CA LYS A 139 -2.75 21.06 -8.93
C LYS A 139 -1.53 21.96 -8.88
N GLY A 140 -0.33 21.39 -8.83
CA GLY A 140 0.93 22.11 -8.90
C GLY A 140 1.51 22.56 -7.56
N GLY A 141 0.97 22.13 -6.41
CA GLY A 141 1.58 22.28 -5.08
C GLY A 141 1.94 23.71 -4.62
N ALA A 142 1.82 24.68 -5.51
CA ALA A 142 2.45 25.99 -5.42
C ALA A 142 1.67 27.05 -4.66
N ALA A 143 0.50 26.74 -4.15
CA ALA A 143 -0.28 27.72 -3.39
C ALA A 143 0.06 27.63 -1.90
N GLY A 144 1.27 28.09 -1.49
CA GLY A 144 1.54 28.71 -0.19
C GLY A 144 0.95 28.16 1.11
N GLY A 145 0.47 26.92 1.12
CA GLY A 145 -0.13 26.31 2.29
C GLY A 145 0.89 25.46 3.05
N SER A 146 1.41 25.97 4.14
CA SER A 146 2.30 25.28 5.10
C SER A 146 1.68 24.04 5.78
N HIS A 147 0.63 23.46 5.23
CA HIS A 147 -0.16 22.40 5.85
C HIS A 147 -0.17 21.09 5.05
N PHE A 148 0.52 21.00 3.91
CA PHE A 148 0.57 19.74 3.15
C PHE A 148 1.70 18.84 3.60
N GLN A 149 1.36 17.56 3.72
CA GLN A 149 2.25 16.47 4.10
C GLN A 149 3.43 16.38 3.13
N SER A 150 4.62 16.07 3.64
CA SER A 150 5.78 15.87 2.77
C SER A 150 5.57 14.65 1.87
N ASP A 151 6.15 14.69 0.67
CA ASP A 151 6.12 13.56 -0.29
C ASP A 151 6.60 12.25 0.34
N SER A 152 7.63 12.34 1.19
CA SER A 152 8.17 11.20 1.92
C SER A 152 7.17 10.61 2.92
N THR A 153 6.27 11.42 3.47
CA THR A 153 5.21 10.95 4.37
C THR A 153 4.15 10.18 3.59
N ILE A 154 3.66 10.73 2.48
CA ILE A 154 2.68 10.06 1.62
C ILE A 154 3.23 8.71 1.14
N TYR A 155 4.43 8.72 0.57
CA TYR A 155 5.12 7.50 0.15
C TYR A 155 5.28 6.50 1.29
N GLY A 156 5.73 6.95 2.48
CA GLY A 156 5.95 6.08 3.62
C GLY A 156 4.67 5.45 4.19
N VAL A 157 3.55 6.17 4.15
CA VAL A 157 2.24 5.60 4.54
C VAL A 157 1.80 4.53 3.53
N ILE A 158 1.92 4.80 2.23
CA ILE A 158 1.60 3.84 1.18
C ILE A 158 2.47 2.58 1.29
N GLN A 159 3.78 2.74 1.50
CA GLN A 159 4.70 1.62 1.70
C GLN A 159 4.37 0.79 2.96
N SER A 160 3.79 1.40 3.99
CA SER A 160 3.36 0.65 5.17
C SER A 160 2.24 -0.36 4.87
N LEU A 161 1.30 0.00 3.97
CA LEU A 161 0.22 -0.89 3.53
C LEU A 161 0.76 -2.12 2.80
N VAL A 162 1.80 -1.93 1.98
CA VAL A 162 2.50 -3.03 1.29
C VAL A 162 3.25 -3.91 2.28
N SER A 163 4.04 -3.29 3.17
CA SER A 163 4.93 -4.02 4.09
C SER A 163 4.18 -4.92 5.07
N VAL A 164 2.97 -4.55 5.45
CA VAL A 164 2.15 -5.32 6.39
C VAL A 164 1.74 -6.68 5.82
N GLU A 165 1.48 -6.77 4.52
CA GLU A 165 1.05 -8.03 3.88
C GLU A 165 2.21 -8.78 3.22
N GLU A 166 3.21 -8.09 2.69
CA GLU A 166 4.35 -8.68 2.01
C GLU A 166 5.18 -9.59 2.93
N TYR A 167 5.16 -9.34 4.23
CA TYR A 167 5.82 -10.18 5.22
C TYR A 167 5.26 -11.62 5.24
N LYS A 168 3.96 -11.77 5.09
CA LYS A 168 3.28 -13.07 5.10
C LYS A 168 3.56 -13.86 3.83
N LYS A 169 3.52 -13.19 2.69
CA LYS A 169 3.74 -13.78 1.37
C LYS A 169 4.36 -12.73 0.47
N LYS A 170 5.61 -12.96 0.04
CA LYS A 170 6.26 -12.06 -0.92
C LYS A 170 5.37 -11.83 -2.13
N GLY A 171 5.13 -10.55 -2.44
CA GLY A 171 4.30 -10.13 -3.56
C GLY A 171 2.79 -10.14 -3.28
N ASN A 172 2.34 -10.39 -2.04
CA ASN A 172 0.94 -10.16 -1.68
C ASN A 172 0.70 -8.68 -1.47
N LEU A 173 -0.18 -8.09 -2.28
CA LEU A 173 -0.52 -6.67 -2.28
C LEU A 173 -2.01 -6.44 -1.96
N ASP A 174 -2.73 -7.48 -1.52
CA ASP A 174 -4.19 -7.44 -1.34
C ASP A 174 -4.64 -6.24 -0.50
N LEU A 175 -3.96 -5.98 0.64
CA LEU A 175 -4.29 -4.85 1.50
C LEU A 175 -4.08 -3.50 0.80
N TYR A 176 -2.97 -3.35 0.10
CA TYR A 176 -2.65 -2.15 -0.66
C TYR A 176 -3.65 -1.93 -1.80
N GLU A 177 -3.95 -2.99 -2.56
CA GLU A 177 -4.88 -2.93 -3.68
C GLU A 177 -6.31 -2.61 -3.24
N GLU A 178 -6.80 -3.27 -2.17
CA GLU A 178 -8.16 -3.07 -1.68
C GLU A 178 -8.36 -1.71 -1.03
N ILE A 179 -7.48 -1.34 -0.10
CA ILE A 179 -7.66 -0.15 0.72
C ILE A 179 -7.29 1.12 -0.05
N PHE A 180 -6.23 1.08 -0.86
CA PHE A 180 -5.69 2.30 -1.45
C PHE A 180 -5.73 2.32 -2.99
N GLU A 181 -5.23 1.28 -3.69
CA GLU A 181 -5.08 1.32 -5.15
C GLU A 181 -6.42 1.48 -5.87
N LYS A 182 -7.44 0.69 -5.51
CA LYS A 182 -8.77 0.77 -6.12
C LYS A 182 -9.43 2.13 -5.92
N PRO A 183 -9.53 2.69 -4.70
CA PRO A 183 -10.05 4.04 -4.50
C PRO A 183 -9.23 5.11 -5.21
N PHE A 184 -7.90 4.95 -5.27
CA PHE A 184 -7.02 5.87 -5.96
C PHE A 184 -7.23 5.88 -7.47
N LEU A 185 -7.35 4.70 -8.11
CA LEU A 185 -7.66 4.58 -9.53
C LEU A 185 -9.01 5.22 -9.85
N ALA A 186 -10.03 4.96 -9.05
CA ALA A 186 -11.35 5.57 -9.22
C ALA A 186 -11.29 7.11 -9.13
N ALA A 187 -10.61 7.65 -8.11
CA ALA A 187 -10.42 9.09 -7.94
C ALA A 187 -9.58 9.71 -9.06
N THR A 188 -8.60 8.97 -9.59
CA THR A 188 -7.76 9.39 -10.71
C THR A 188 -8.57 9.44 -12.00
N GLY A 189 -9.38 8.42 -12.28
CA GLY A 189 -10.26 8.39 -13.45
C GLY A 189 -11.27 9.54 -13.44
N GLU A 190 -11.88 9.84 -12.30
CA GLU A 190 -12.79 10.96 -12.18
C GLU A 190 -12.11 12.32 -12.41
N TYR A 191 -10.93 12.51 -11.79
CA TYR A 191 -10.14 13.72 -11.99
C TYR A 191 -9.80 13.96 -13.47
N TYR A 192 -9.36 12.93 -14.20
CA TYR A 192 -8.98 13.06 -15.59
C TYR A 192 -10.18 13.15 -16.53
N ARG A 193 -11.34 12.60 -16.16
CA ARG A 193 -12.60 12.84 -16.87
C ARG A 193 -13.03 14.31 -16.80
N GLU A 194 -12.96 14.91 -15.62
CA GLU A 194 -13.25 16.35 -15.44
C GLU A 194 -12.26 17.23 -16.19
N GLU A 195 -10.98 16.89 -16.17
CA GLU A 195 -9.93 17.64 -16.88
C GLU A 195 -10.09 17.54 -18.41
N ALA A 196 -10.42 16.34 -18.93
CA ALA A 196 -10.68 16.15 -20.36
C ALA A 196 -11.88 16.99 -20.82
N ALA A 197 -13.00 16.94 -20.07
CA ALA A 197 -14.18 17.72 -20.37
C ALA A 197 -13.90 19.23 -20.39
N LYS A 198 -13.10 19.71 -19.44
CA LYS A 198 -12.69 21.12 -19.37
C LYS A 198 -11.85 21.52 -20.59
N LEU A 199 -10.81 20.75 -20.92
CA LEU A 199 -9.93 21.04 -22.04
C LEU A 199 -10.65 20.96 -23.39
N LEU A 200 -11.57 20.01 -23.59
CA LEU A 200 -12.40 19.92 -24.78
C LEU A 200 -13.36 21.10 -24.90
N GLY A 201 -13.85 21.63 -23.79
CA GLY A 201 -14.70 22.84 -23.76
C GLY A 201 -13.98 24.12 -24.21
N GLU A 202 -12.63 24.14 -24.19
CA GLU A 202 -11.84 25.26 -24.73
C GLU A 202 -11.85 25.31 -26.27
N GLY A 203 -12.24 24.22 -26.93
CA GLY A 203 -12.48 24.17 -28.39
C GLY A 203 -11.23 24.13 -29.26
N ASP A 204 -10.03 24.11 -28.71
CA ASP A 204 -8.76 23.97 -29.44
C ASP A 204 -8.22 22.54 -29.28
N ILE A 205 -8.41 21.75 -30.34
CA ILE A 205 -8.00 20.36 -30.40
C ILE A 205 -6.48 20.18 -30.35
N SER A 206 -5.71 21.11 -30.94
CA SER A 206 -4.24 21.06 -30.90
C SER A 206 -3.74 21.23 -29.49
N HIS A 207 -4.28 22.24 -28.81
CA HIS A 207 -4.00 22.50 -27.40
C HIS A 207 -4.41 21.31 -26.52
N TYR A 208 -5.58 20.72 -26.79
CA TYR A 208 -6.03 19.51 -26.10
C TYR A 208 -5.00 18.39 -26.19
N MET A 209 -4.56 18.03 -27.39
CA MET A 209 -3.61 16.94 -27.62
C MET A 209 -2.26 17.16 -26.92
N GLU A 210 -1.73 18.38 -26.98
CA GLU A 210 -0.49 18.71 -26.24
C GLU A 210 -0.66 18.58 -24.72
N ARG A 211 -1.77 19.11 -24.21
CA ARG A 211 -2.05 19.06 -22.76
C ARG A 211 -2.26 17.64 -22.25
N VAL A 212 -2.91 16.77 -23.04
CA VAL A 212 -3.11 15.36 -22.72
C VAL A 212 -1.76 14.65 -22.53
N ILE A 213 -0.85 14.79 -23.52
CA ILE A 213 0.49 14.18 -23.44
C ILE A 213 1.23 14.65 -22.18
N MET A 214 1.27 15.96 -21.94
CA MET A 214 1.92 16.52 -20.76
C MET A 214 1.32 16.00 -19.43
N LYS A 215 0.00 15.81 -19.38
CA LYS A 215 -0.67 15.34 -18.16
C LYS A 215 -0.42 13.86 -17.92
N ILE A 216 -0.37 13.02 -18.95
CA ILE A 216 -0.04 11.59 -18.82
C ILE A 216 1.43 11.44 -18.36
N GLU A 217 2.36 12.17 -18.96
CA GLU A 217 3.76 12.18 -18.54
C GLU A 217 3.95 12.66 -17.07
N ALA A 218 3.22 13.71 -16.69
CA ALA A 218 3.24 14.20 -15.32
C ALA A 218 2.67 13.18 -14.32
N GLU A 219 1.65 12.39 -14.71
CA GLU A 219 1.08 11.36 -13.86
C GLU A 219 2.00 10.13 -13.73
N ASP A 220 2.74 9.75 -14.79
CA ASP A 220 3.77 8.71 -14.68
C ASP A 220 4.86 9.11 -13.66
N VAL A 221 5.35 10.34 -13.74
CA VAL A 221 6.33 10.88 -12.77
C VAL A 221 5.74 10.86 -11.35
N ARG A 222 4.49 11.26 -11.19
CA ARG A 222 3.79 11.27 -9.89
C ARG A 222 3.58 9.85 -9.35
N SER A 223 3.23 8.91 -10.19
CA SER A 223 3.09 7.51 -9.82
C SER A 223 4.38 6.96 -9.26
N ARG A 224 5.51 7.23 -9.88
CA ARG A 224 6.85 6.84 -9.40
C ARG A 224 7.25 7.52 -8.09
N LYS A 225 6.72 8.70 -7.84
CA LYS A 225 6.98 9.47 -6.62
C LYS A 225 6.26 8.89 -5.40
N PHE A 226 5.03 8.43 -5.55
CA PHE A 226 4.17 8.08 -4.43
C PHE A 226 3.80 6.60 -4.33
N LEU A 227 3.67 5.89 -5.45
CA LEU A 227 3.02 4.59 -5.50
C LEU A 227 4.00 3.41 -5.44
N TYR A 228 3.44 2.24 -5.29
CA TYR A 228 4.17 0.99 -5.47
C TYR A 228 4.26 0.63 -6.97
N PRO A 229 5.36 0.00 -7.44
CA PRO A 229 5.58 -0.24 -8.87
C PRO A 229 4.47 -0.98 -9.62
N SER A 230 3.73 -1.88 -8.95
CA SER A 230 2.62 -2.62 -9.55
C SER A 230 1.48 -1.72 -10.06
N SER A 231 1.37 -0.50 -9.54
CA SER A 231 0.29 0.43 -9.88
C SER A 231 0.63 1.37 -11.05
N TYR A 232 1.90 1.50 -11.44
CA TYR A 232 2.31 2.50 -12.43
C TYR A 232 1.55 2.36 -13.75
N GLN A 233 1.55 1.16 -14.32
CA GLN A 233 0.86 0.90 -15.59
C GLN A 233 -0.67 1.03 -15.45
N LYS A 234 -1.25 0.62 -14.32
CA LYS A 234 -2.69 0.74 -14.08
C LYS A 234 -3.13 2.21 -14.07
N VAL A 235 -2.33 3.08 -13.44
CA VAL A 235 -2.61 4.52 -13.35
C VAL A 235 -2.48 5.19 -14.72
N THR A 236 -1.41 4.88 -15.45
CA THR A 236 -1.19 5.42 -16.79
C THR A 236 -2.34 4.99 -17.72
N ALA A 237 -2.70 3.71 -17.73
CA ALA A 237 -3.81 3.20 -18.53
C ALA A 237 -5.16 3.84 -18.17
N GLU A 238 -5.43 4.11 -16.87
CA GLU A 238 -6.65 4.82 -16.48
C GLU A 238 -6.66 6.26 -16.99
N CYS A 239 -5.51 6.97 -16.94
CA CYS A 239 -5.39 8.33 -17.49
C CYS A 239 -5.60 8.35 -19.00
N GLU A 240 -4.95 7.42 -19.73
CA GLU A 240 -5.08 7.26 -21.18
C GLU A 240 -6.52 6.96 -21.57
N GLN A 241 -7.19 6.05 -20.86
CA GLN A 241 -8.58 5.72 -21.12
C GLN A 241 -9.48 6.94 -20.98
N ARG A 242 -9.32 7.74 -19.89
CA ARG A 242 -10.20 8.91 -19.63
C ARG A 242 -9.91 10.09 -20.56
N MET A 243 -8.65 10.33 -20.88
CA MET A 243 -8.28 11.50 -21.69
C MET A 243 -8.25 11.21 -23.19
N VAL A 244 -8.05 9.96 -23.61
CA VAL A 244 -7.99 9.59 -25.03
C VAL A 244 -9.10 8.62 -25.39
N GLY A 245 -9.18 7.47 -24.69
CA GLY A 245 -10.12 6.39 -25.03
C GLY A 245 -11.56 6.83 -25.06
N ASP A 246 -12.02 7.54 -24.04
CA ASP A 246 -13.41 8.02 -23.92
C ASP A 246 -13.77 9.06 -25.00
N HIS A 247 -12.79 9.65 -25.68
CA HIS A 247 -12.94 10.73 -26.67
C HIS A 247 -12.47 10.36 -28.10
N LEU A 248 -12.10 9.10 -28.34
CA LEU A 248 -11.56 8.64 -29.63
C LEU A 248 -12.43 9.01 -30.82
N THR A 249 -13.75 8.85 -30.73
CA THR A 249 -14.66 9.17 -31.81
C THR A 249 -14.59 10.66 -32.20
N TYR A 250 -14.49 11.54 -31.22
CA TYR A 250 -14.32 12.96 -31.42
C TYR A 250 -12.95 13.27 -32.04
N LEU A 251 -11.89 12.73 -31.50
CA LEU A 251 -10.53 12.92 -32.02
C LEU A 251 -10.37 12.45 -33.45
N HIS A 252 -10.97 11.31 -33.82
CA HIS A 252 -11.00 10.82 -35.20
C HIS A 252 -11.78 11.74 -36.15
N SER A 253 -12.85 12.38 -35.70
CA SER A 253 -13.61 13.33 -36.53
C SER A 253 -12.77 14.54 -36.91
N GLU A 254 -11.83 14.94 -36.06
CA GLU A 254 -10.92 16.07 -36.29
C GLU A 254 -9.72 15.72 -37.21
N CYS A 255 -9.46 14.43 -37.46
CA CYS A 255 -8.39 14.03 -38.39
C CYS A 255 -8.53 14.60 -39.79
N LYS A 256 -9.76 14.61 -40.36
CA LYS A 256 -10.00 15.11 -41.71
C LYS A 256 -9.66 16.59 -41.87
N PRO A 257 -10.12 17.50 -41.01
CA PRO A 257 -9.71 18.89 -41.02
C PRO A 257 -8.20 19.09 -40.87
N MET A 258 -7.52 18.28 -40.02
CA MET A 258 -6.07 18.36 -39.82
C MET A 258 -5.30 17.97 -41.09
N VAL A 259 -5.70 16.90 -41.76
CA VAL A 259 -5.10 16.47 -43.03
C VAL A 259 -5.30 17.53 -44.14
N SER A 260 -6.51 18.04 -44.25
CA SER A 260 -6.85 19.06 -45.26
C SER A 260 -6.11 20.39 -45.01
N GLY A 261 -5.82 20.71 -43.77
CA GLY A 261 -5.08 21.91 -43.35
C GLY A 261 -3.57 21.73 -43.26
N GLU A 262 -3.03 20.56 -43.67
CA GLU A 262 -1.59 20.21 -43.58
C GLU A 262 -0.99 20.38 -42.17
N ARG A 263 -1.78 20.19 -41.12
CA ARG A 263 -1.39 20.36 -39.69
C ARG A 263 -0.57 19.16 -39.20
N ARG A 264 0.69 19.05 -39.69
CA ARG A 264 1.55 17.88 -39.45
C ARG A 264 1.87 17.66 -37.98
N ALA A 265 2.05 18.72 -37.19
CA ALA A 265 2.35 18.61 -35.77
C ALA A 265 1.18 17.97 -35.00
N ASP A 266 -0.05 18.39 -35.32
CA ASP A 266 -1.26 17.87 -34.67
C ASP A 266 -1.53 16.41 -35.04
N LEU A 267 -1.31 16.05 -36.32
CA LEU A 267 -1.38 14.64 -36.74
C LEU A 267 -0.33 13.77 -36.06
N GLY A 268 0.87 14.31 -35.83
CA GLY A 268 1.92 13.63 -35.04
C GLY A 268 1.52 13.43 -33.58
N ASN A 269 0.89 14.43 -32.96
CA ASN A 269 0.40 14.32 -31.59
C ASN A 269 -0.77 13.32 -31.48
N LEU A 270 -1.69 13.33 -32.44
CA LEU A 270 -2.79 12.37 -32.50
C LEU A 270 -2.29 10.93 -32.62
N TYR A 271 -1.35 10.68 -33.55
CA TYR A 271 -0.73 9.36 -33.72
C TYR A 271 -0.05 8.89 -32.43
N ARG A 272 0.65 9.79 -31.75
CA ARG A 272 1.28 9.48 -30.45
C ARG A 272 0.25 9.10 -29.39
N GLN A 273 -0.90 9.79 -29.34
CA GLN A 273 -1.98 9.46 -28.40
C GLN A 273 -2.64 8.11 -28.69
N GLU A 274 -2.91 7.81 -29.95
CA GLU A 274 -3.47 6.50 -30.34
C GLU A 274 -2.51 5.36 -30.03
N SER A 275 -1.21 5.58 -30.18
CA SER A 275 -0.19 4.58 -29.85
C SER A 275 -0.06 4.30 -28.34
N LEU A 276 -0.57 5.16 -27.47
CA LEU A 276 -0.62 4.92 -26.02
C LEU A 276 -1.71 3.90 -25.64
N LEU A 277 -2.78 3.77 -26.47
CA LEU A 277 -3.90 2.86 -26.19
C LEU A 277 -3.66 1.42 -26.73
N CYS A 278 -2.59 1.19 -27.49
CA CYS A 278 -2.19 -0.12 -28.03
C CYS A 278 -1.15 -0.80 -27.15
#